data_0b212454178702d8a1b34961dfabe22c
#
_entry.id   0b212454178702d8a1b34961dfabe22c
#
_cell.length_a   1.000
_cell.length_b   1.000
_cell.length_c   1.000
_cell.angle_alpha   90.00
_cell.angle_beta   90.00
_cell.angle_gamma   90.00
#
_symmetry.space_group_name_H-M   'P 1'
#
loop_
_entity.id
_entity.type
_entity.pdbx_description
1 polymer ?
#
loop_
_entity_poly.entity_id
_entity_poly.type
_entity_poly.pdbx_seq_one_letter_code
_entity_poly.pdbx_strand_id
1 'polypeptide(L)'
;MKKLLAAALFVSMSIAGASLAAAKAVVISINKISQKMTVSVDGGVEYVWPVSTGAAGYTTPSGSFRPFRLEKEHFSKEWDDAPMPHSIFFTGQGHAIHGSYHVKSLGRRASHGCVRLAPANAAKLFSLVQKNGMANTRVVVRGGFFDTGFASIDPPKFRASKVEKIFKEQKKKIEKKLNQANKKKKKRNFLILGGL
;
A
#
# COMPACT_ATOMS: atom_id res chain seq x y z
N MET A 1 -18.95 -72.39 -29.31
CA MET A 1 -18.57 -71.80 -27.99
C MET A 1 -17.77 -70.54 -28.26
N LYS A 2 -18.44 -69.37 -28.29
CA LYS A 2 -17.82 -68.08 -28.55
C LYS A 2 -17.72 -67.32 -27.25
N LYS A 3 -16.46 -67.04 -26.74
CA LYS A 3 -16.21 -66.25 -25.57
C LYS A 3 -16.14 -64.76 -25.97
N LEU A 4 -17.11 -63.99 -25.50
CA LEU A 4 -17.11 -62.53 -25.61
C LEU A 4 -16.25 -61.97 -24.44
N LEU A 5 -15.13 -61.32 -24.79
CA LEU A 5 -14.36 -60.48 -23.83
C LEU A 5 -14.98 -59.08 -23.87
N ALA A 6 -15.57 -58.66 -22.76
CA ALA A 6 -15.97 -57.26 -22.55
C ALA A 6 -14.77 -56.49 -21.97
N ALA A 7 -14.21 -55.57 -22.75
CA ALA A 7 -13.19 -54.65 -22.29
C ALA A 7 -13.89 -53.42 -21.61
N ALA A 8 -13.76 -53.32 -20.29
CA ALA A 8 -14.23 -52.17 -19.54
C ALA A 8 -13.18 -51.03 -19.66
N LEU A 9 -13.52 -49.96 -20.36
CA LEU A 9 -12.72 -48.76 -20.48
C LEU A 9 -12.94 -47.89 -19.23
N PHE A 10 -12.00 -47.88 -18.30
CA PHE A 10 -11.99 -46.93 -17.17
C PHE A 10 -11.47 -45.59 -17.66
N VAL A 11 -12.36 -44.63 -17.91
CA VAL A 11 -12.01 -43.23 -18.15
C VAL A 11 -11.79 -42.58 -16.77
N SER A 12 -10.52 -42.44 -16.37
CA SER A 12 -10.13 -41.69 -15.19
C SER A 12 -10.21 -40.19 -15.48
N MET A 13 -11.30 -39.56 -15.06
CA MET A 13 -11.50 -38.11 -15.15
C MET A 13 -10.67 -37.44 -14.06
N SER A 14 -9.46 -36.97 -14.41
CA SER A 14 -8.61 -36.18 -13.52
C SER A 14 -9.23 -34.79 -13.33
N ILE A 15 -9.90 -34.59 -12.18
CA ILE A 15 -10.36 -33.28 -11.74
C ILE A 15 -9.12 -32.49 -11.32
N ALA A 16 -8.59 -31.66 -12.20
CA ALA A 16 -7.58 -30.67 -11.86
C ALA A 16 -8.23 -29.66 -10.91
N GLY A 17 -8.08 -29.85 -9.61
CA GLY A 17 -8.51 -28.93 -8.58
C GLY A 17 -7.76 -27.62 -8.71
N ALA A 18 -8.37 -26.60 -9.35
CA ALA A 18 -7.87 -25.24 -9.30
C ALA A 18 -7.92 -24.79 -7.84
N SER A 19 -6.75 -24.75 -7.18
CA SER A 19 -6.60 -24.18 -5.84
C SER A 19 -6.94 -22.68 -5.93
N LEU A 20 -8.14 -22.30 -5.53
CA LEU A 20 -8.51 -20.91 -5.31
C LEU A 20 -7.60 -20.39 -4.20
N ALA A 21 -6.57 -19.62 -4.56
CA ALA A 21 -5.74 -18.94 -3.58
C ALA A 21 -6.66 -18.08 -2.71
N ALA A 22 -6.83 -18.45 -1.44
CA ALA A 22 -7.66 -17.70 -0.51
C ALA A 22 -7.16 -16.25 -0.43
N ALA A 23 -8.08 -15.29 -0.54
CA ALA A 23 -7.74 -13.88 -0.44
C ALA A 23 -7.23 -13.56 0.97
N LYS A 24 -6.05 -12.94 1.06
CA LYS A 24 -5.37 -12.64 2.32
C LYS A 24 -5.95 -11.40 2.98
N ALA A 25 -5.99 -11.41 4.32
CA ALA A 25 -6.40 -10.24 5.09
C ALA A 25 -5.32 -9.15 5.04
N VAL A 26 -5.67 -7.96 4.54
CA VAL A 26 -4.79 -6.79 4.45
C VAL A 26 -5.18 -5.77 5.50
N VAL A 27 -4.25 -5.35 6.35
CA VAL A 27 -4.44 -4.28 7.34
C VAL A 27 -3.47 -3.14 7.05
N ILE A 28 -4.02 -1.95 6.79
CA ILE A 28 -3.28 -0.72 6.51
C ILE A 28 -3.41 0.18 7.74
N SER A 29 -2.39 0.20 8.59
CA SER A 29 -2.35 1.00 9.81
C SER A 29 -1.61 2.32 9.58
N ILE A 30 -2.28 3.45 9.78
CA ILE A 30 -1.75 4.79 9.60
C ILE A 30 -1.66 5.49 10.94
N ASN A 31 -0.45 5.90 11.33
CA ASN A 31 -0.22 6.66 12.54
C ASN A 31 0.05 8.14 12.19
N LYS A 32 -0.90 9.02 12.56
CA LYS A 32 -0.85 10.47 12.28
C LYS A 32 0.20 11.22 13.11
N ILE A 33 0.68 10.66 14.22
CA ILE A 33 1.73 11.27 15.04
C ILE A 33 3.08 10.99 14.41
N SER A 34 3.41 9.72 14.17
CA SER A 34 4.69 9.32 13.58
C SER A 34 4.76 9.48 12.06
N GLN A 35 3.62 9.81 11.41
CA GLN A 35 3.50 9.93 9.95
C GLN A 35 4.03 8.69 9.22
N LYS A 36 3.67 7.51 9.74
CA LYS A 36 4.04 6.21 9.19
C LYS A 36 2.80 5.38 8.88
N MET A 37 2.89 4.61 7.80
CA MET A 37 1.95 3.57 7.43
C MET A 37 2.63 2.22 7.58
N THR A 38 1.97 1.29 8.25
CA THR A 38 2.35 -0.13 8.31
C THR A 38 1.30 -0.93 7.55
N VAL A 39 1.74 -1.76 6.63
CA VAL A 39 0.89 -2.68 5.87
C VAL A 39 1.20 -4.10 6.31
N SER A 40 0.17 -4.80 6.77
CA SER A 40 0.26 -6.21 7.18
C SER A 40 -0.62 -7.08 6.29
N VAL A 41 -0.14 -8.29 5.98
CA VAL A 41 -0.88 -9.32 5.24
C VAL A 41 -0.90 -10.57 6.08
N ASP A 42 -2.07 -11.11 6.38
CA ASP A 42 -2.28 -12.25 7.29
C ASP A 42 -1.52 -12.09 8.62
N GLY A 43 -1.52 -10.87 9.17
CA GLY A 43 -0.81 -10.53 10.41
C GLY A 43 0.70 -10.32 10.27
N GLY A 44 1.32 -10.66 9.14
CA GLY A 44 2.73 -10.39 8.86
C GLY A 44 2.94 -8.97 8.32
N VAL A 45 3.93 -8.22 8.84
CA VAL A 45 4.27 -6.89 8.30
C VAL A 45 5.03 -7.04 6.99
N GLU A 46 4.44 -6.51 5.92
CA GLU A 46 5.04 -6.49 4.58
C GLU A 46 5.77 -5.18 4.29
N TYR A 47 5.17 -4.03 4.71
CA TYR A 47 5.72 -2.73 4.40
C TYR A 47 5.58 -1.75 5.57
N VAL A 48 6.56 -0.86 5.68
CA VAL A 48 6.50 0.33 6.53
C VAL A 48 6.97 1.53 5.70
N TRP A 49 6.08 2.52 5.52
CA TRP A 49 6.35 3.67 4.67
C TRP A 49 6.06 5.00 5.37
N PRO A 50 6.82 6.06 5.09
CA PRO A 50 6.43 7.41 5.47
C PRO A 50 5.19 7.84 4.67
N VAL A 51 4.29 8.55 5.35
CA VAL A 51 3.09 9.14 4.75
C VAL A 51 3.02 10.63 5.02
N SER A 52 2.11 11.33 4.36
CA SER A 52 1.70 12.68 4.73
C SER A 52 0.19 12.67 4.92
N THR A 53 -0.27 12.96 6.12
CA THR A 53 -1.69 13.08 6.46
C THR A 53 -2.12 14.54 6.50
N GLY A 54 -3.39 14.81 6.78
CA GLY A 54 -3.98 16.14 6.80
C GLY A 54 -3.24 17.15 7.70
N ALA A 55 -3.02 18.34 7.16
CA ALA A 55 -2.51 19.51 7.88
C ALA A 55 -3.51 20.00 8.94
N ALA A 56 -3.16 21.04 9.71
CA ALA A 56 -4.10 21.74 10.58
C ALA A 56 -5.28 22.28 9.74
N GLY A 57 -6.49 22.09 10.21
CA GLY A 57 -7.72 22.43 9.48
C GLY A 57 -8.21 21.36 8.49
N TYR A 58 -7.37 20.42 8.08
CA TYR A 58 -7.68 19.37 7.12
C TYR A 58 -7.41 17.97 7.70
N THR A 59 -7.96 17.69 8.85
CA THR A 59 -7.64 16.48 9.60
C THR A 59 -8.06 15.20 8.86
N THR A 60 -7.12 14.28 8.66
CA THR A 60 -7.47 12.90 8.27
C THR A 60 -8.28 12.25 9.41
N PRO A 61 -9.49 11.70 9.14
CA PRO A 61 -10.34 11.13 10.19
C PRO A 61 -9.65 9.90 10.82
N SER A 62 -9.71 9.83 12.17
CA SER A 62 -9.31 8.62 12.90
C SER A 62 -10.44 7.61 12.87
N GLY A 63 -10.10 6.33 12.88
CA GLY A 63 -11.09 5.25 12.90
C GLY A 63 -10.62 4.01 12.15
N SER A 64 -11.57 3.07 11.99
CA SER A 64 -11.38 1.84 11.22
C SER A 64 -12.36 1.86 10.05
N PHE A 65 -11.82 1.79 8.86
CA PHE A 65 -12.56 1.94 7.61
C PHE A 65 -12.35 0.71 6.72
N ARG A 66 -13.29 0.50 5.79
CA ARG A 66 -13.15 -0.47 4.71
C ARG A 66 -13.02 0.31 3.39
N PRO A 67 -12.00 0.04 2.56
CA PRO A 67 -11.94 0.66 1.23
C PRO A 67 -13.15 0.23 0.41
N PHE A 68 -13.67 1.13 -0.42
CA PHE A 68 -14.86 0.86 -1.24
C PHE A 68 -14.70 1.24 -2.71
N ARG A 69 -13.61 1.98 -3.05
CA ARG A 69 -13.35 2.43 -4.43
C ARG A 69 -11.85 2.46 -4.69
N LEU A 70 -11.43 1.92 -5.84
CA LEU A 70 -10.06 1.91 -6.33
C LEU A 70 -10.02 2.64 -7.67
N GLU A 71 -9.13 3.64 -7.81
CA GLU A 71 -8.89 4.35 -9.06
C GLU A 71 -7.40 4.43 -9.34
N LYS A 72 -6.98 3.86 -10.47
CA LYS A 72 -5.56 3.88 -10.87
C LYS A 72 -5.09 5.29 -11.21
N GLU A 73 -5.97 6.06 -11.86
CA GLU A 73 -5.78 7.46 -12.19
C GLU A 73 -6.97 8.25 -11.66
N HIS A 74 -6.68 9.22 -10.80
CA HIS A 74 -7.68 10.11 -10.23
C HIS A 74 -7.10 11.52 -10.12
N PHE A 75 -7.96 12.53 -10.30
CA PHE A 75 -7.63 13.94 -10.15
C PHE A 75 -8.62 14.58 -9.19
N SER A 76 -8.11 15.33 -8.23
CA SER A 76 -8.94 16.00 -7.22
C SER A 76 -9.58 17.24 -7.79
N LYS A 77 -10.87 17.20 -8.08
CA LYS A 77 -11.63 18.39 -8.56
C LYS A 77 -11.68 19.54 -7.56
N GLU A 78 -11.49 19.25 -6.27
CA GLU A 78 -11.49 20.25 -5.19
C GLU A 78 -10.16 20.99 -5.08
N TRP A 79 -9.08 20.49 -5.68
CA TRP A 79 -7.71 20.96 -5.51
C TRP A 79 -6.97 21.03 -6.85
N ASP A 80 -7.43 21.90 -7.75
CA ASP A 80 -6.80 22.23 -9.03
C ASP A 80 -6.41 21.00 -9.86
N ASP A 81 -7.30 20.02 -9.96
CA ASP A 81 -7.07 18.76 -10.63
C ASP A 81 -5.74 18.07 -10.24
N ALA A 82 -5.36 18.22 -8.95
CA ALA A 82 -4.14 17.61 -8.43
C ALA A 82 -4.14 16.10 -8.66
N PRO A 83 -3.07 15.51 -9.23
CA PRO A 83 -3.02 14.09 -9.53
C PRO A 83 -2.96 13.25 -8.26
N MET A 84 -3.81 12.26 -8.20
CA MET A 84 -3.92 11.28 -7.11
C MET A 84 -3.78 9.84 -7.66
N PRO A 85 -2.61 9.46 -8.21
CA PRO A 85 -2.45 8.13 -8.82
C PRO A 85 -2.60 7.02 -7.77
N HIS A 86 -3.21 5.92 -8.18
CA HIS A 86 -3.42 4.72 -7.36
C HIS A 86 -4.21 5.01 -6.08
N SER A 87 -5.34 5.69 -6.24
CA SER A 87 -6.23 6.09 -5.15
C SER A 87 -7.02 4.92 -4.59
N ILE A 88 -7.03 4.80 -3.26
CA ILE A 88 -7.80 3.83 -2.46
C ILE A 88 -8.70 4.64 -1.54
N PHE A 89 -9.97 4.81 -1.92
CA PHE A 89 -10.95 5.59 -1.15
C PHE A 89 -11.48 4.78 0.03
N PHE A 90 -11.51 5.40 1.21
CA PHE A 90 -11.91 4.73 2.45
C PHE A 90 -12.98 5.49 3.28
N THR A 91 -13.35 6.73 2.90
CA THR A 91 -14.51 7.43 3.50
C THR A 91 -15.43 8.01 2.44
N GLY A 92 -16.72 8.12 2.75
CA GLY A 92 -17.72 8.76 1.87
C GLY A 92 -17.48 10.24 1.63
N GLN A 93 -16.66 10.92 2.47
CA GLN A 93 -16.24 12.31 2.31
C GLN A 93 -15.05 12.49 1.33
N GLY A 94 -14.63 11.44 0.64
CA GLY A 94 -13.59 11.54 -0.37
C GLY A 94 -12.14 11.31 0.12
N HIS A 95 -11.94 10.93 1.39
CA HIS A 95 -10.58 10.62 1.86
C HIS A 95 -10.05 9.36 1.20
N ALA A 96 -8.83 9.45 0.67
CA ALA A 96 -8.15 8.37 -0.01
C ALA A 96 -6.69 8.23 0.44
N ILE A 97 -6.13 7.04 0.27
CA ILE A 97 -4.69 6.80 0.24
C ILE A 97 -4.28 6.85 -1.23
N HIS A 98 -3.29 7.69 -1.58
CA HIS A 98 -2.89 7.86 -2.98
C HIS A 98 -1.41 8.22 -3.14
N GLY A 99 -0.89 8.09 -4.34
CA GLY A 99 0.43 8.56 -4.71
C GLY A 99 0.48 10.09 -4.80
N SER A 100 1.60 10.67 -4.38
CA SER A 100 1.85 12.10 -4.51
C SER A 100 3.29 12.36 -4.93
N TYR A 101 3.45 13.27 -5.89
CA TYR A 101 4.78 13.72 -6.33
C TYR A 101 5.46 14.66 -5.32
N HIS A 102 4.71 15.18 -4.33
CA HIS A 102 5.23 15.99 -3.23
C HIS A 102 5.94 15.13 -2.17
N VAL A 103 6.91 14.31 -2.60
CA VAL A 103 7.61 13.33 -1.74
C VAL A 103 8.39 13.96 -0.59
N LYS A 104 8.80 15.24 -0.72
CA LYS A 104 9.47 16.01 0.35
C LYS A 104 8.56 16.26 1.56
N SER A 105 7.24 16.16 1.39
CA SER A 105 6.25 16.34 2.46
C SER A 105 5.96 15.05 3.24
N LEU A 106 6.45 13.90 2.78
CA LEU A 106 6.29 12.64 3.50
C LEU A 106 7.03 12.68 4.84
N GLY A 107 6.37 12.16 5.88
CA GLY A 107 6.81 12.27 7.27
C GLY A 107 6.26 13.48 8.00
N ARG A 108 5.46 14.34 7.34
CA ARG A 108 4.83 15.54 7.91
C ARG A 108 3.35 15.63 7.55
N ARG A 109 2.58 16.31 8.38
CA ARG A 109 1.17 16.63 8.12
C ARG A 109 1.08 17.80 7.13
N ALA A 110 0.77 17.51 5.87
CA ALA A 110 0.77 18.52 4.79
C ALA A 110 -0.29 18.27 3.71
N SER A 111 -1.21 17.32 3.88
CA SER A 111 -2.29 17.06 2.92
C SER A 111 -3.56 17.85 3.31
N HIS A 112 -4.56 17.80 2.44
CA HIS A 112 -5.91 18.30 2.69
C HIS A 112 -6.87 17.21 3.17
N GLY A 113 -6.37 16.25 3.96
CA GLY A 113 -7.17 15.17 4.55
C GLY A 113 -6.81 13.78 4.02
N CYS A 114 -6.44 13.64 2.77
CA CYS A 114 -5.98 12.37 2.20
C CYS A 114 -4.65 11.90 2.80
N VAL A 115 -4.32 10.64 2.61
CA VAL A 115 -3.05 10.03 3.02
C VAL A 115 -2.15 9.88 1.82
N ARG A 116 -1.10 10.71 1.74
CA ARG A 116 -0.15 10.71 0.62
C ARG A 116 0.95 9.69 0.83
N LEU A 117 1.29 8.97 -0.23
CA LEU A 117 2.43 8.06 -0.35
C LEU A 117 3.36 8.49 -1.49
N ALA A 118 4.60 7.99 -1.50
CA ALA A 118 5.40 8.02 -2.71
C ALA A 118 4.68 7.22 -3.83
N PRO A 119 4.68 7.68 -5.11
CA PRO A 119 3.93 7.04 -6.19
C PRO A 119 4.18 5.54 -6.32
N ALA A 120 5.44 5.10 -6.22
CA ALA A 120 5.80 3.68 -6.28
C ALA A 120 5.23 2.85 -5.12
N ASN A 121 5.10 3.44 -3.92
CA ASN A 121 4.51 2.76 -2.77
C ASN A 121 2.98 2.70 -2.89
N ALA A 122 2.36 3.76 -3.40
CA ALA A 122 0.93 3.77 -3.69
C ALA A 122 0.55 2.72 -4.74
N ALA A 123 1.33 2.58 -5.82
CA ALA A 123 1.13 1.54 -6.83
C ALA A 123 1.21 0.12 -6.24
N LYS A 124 2.18 -0.13 -5.35
CA LYS A 124 2.31 -1.43 -4.66
C LYS A 124 1.13 -1.71 -3.75
N LEU A 125 0.71 -0.71 -2.95
CA LEU A 125 -0.44 -0.85 -2.06
C LEU A 125 -1.73 -1.09 -2.84
N PHE A 126 -1.94 -0.34 -3.91
CA PHE A 126 -3.07 -0.48 -4.82
C PHE A 126 -3.18 -1.90 -5.37
N SER A 127 -2.08 -2.41 -5.94
CA SER A 127 -2.01 -3.78 -6.47
C SER A 127 -2.26 -4.84 -5.39
N LEU A 128 -1.76 -4.61 -4.16
CA LEU A 128 -1.99 -5.50 -3.03
C LEU A 128 -3.48 -5.55 -2.64
N VAL A 129 -4.14 -4.39 -2.55
CA VAL A 129 -5.57 -4.28 -2.24
C VAL A 129 -6.42 -4.85 -3.37
N GLN A 130 -6.06 -4.58 -4.63
CA GLN A 130 -6.76 -5.12 -5.80
C GLN A 130 -6.69 -6.66 -5.82
N LYS A 131 -5.50 -7.24 -5.56
CA LYS A 131 -5.29 -8.68 -5.53
C LYS A 131 -6.06 -9.40 -4.42
N ASN A 132 -6.11 -8.82 -3.22
CA ASN A 132 -6.74 -9.45 -2.06
C ASN A 132 -8.20 -9.04 -1.85
N GLY A 133 -8.66 -8.01 -2.58
CA GLY A 133 -10.01 -7.48 -2.51
C GLY A 133 -10.21 -6.45 -1.39
N MET A 134 -11.04 -5.45 -1.66
CA MET A 134 -11.39 -4.40 -0.69
C MET A 134 -12.15 -4.96 0.52
N ALA A 135 -12.93 -6.02 0.34
CA ALA A 135 -13.67 -6.68 1.43
C ALA A 135 -12.72 -7.30 2.48
N ASN A 136 -11.53 -7.76 2.05
CA ASN A 136 -10.50 -8.33 2.91
C ASN A 136 -9.47 -7.29 3.38
N THR A 137 -9.69 -6.01 3.07
CA THR A 137 -8.79 -4.91 3.43
C THR A 137 -9.43 -4.02 4.49
N ARG A 138 -8.64 -3.63 5.49
CA ARG A 138 -9.01 -2.68 6.54
C ARG A 138 -8.00 -1.54 6.60
N VAL A 139 -8.50 -0.31 6.65
CA VAL A 139 -7.71 0.91 6.87
C VAL A 139 -7.95 1.38 8.30
N VAL A 140 -6.90 1.47 9.09
CA VAL A 140 -6.94 1.91 10.49
C VAL A 140 -6.12 3.19 10.62
N VAL A 141 -6.77 4.31 10.96
CA VAL A 141 -6.13 5.61 11.16
C VAL A 141 -6.13 5.97 12.63
N ARG A 142 -4.96 6.21 13.22
CA ARG A 142 -4.77 6.51 14.65
C ARG A 142 -3.93 7.78 14.85
N GLY A 143 -3.97 8.34 16.09
CA GLY A 143 -3.13 9.48 16.48
C GLY A 143 -3.86 10.83 16.35
N GLY A 144 -5.04 10.98 16.96
CA GLY A 144 -5.72 12.23 17.24
C GLY A 144 -5.74 12.51 18.75
N PHE A 145 -5.98 13.75 19.15
CA PHE A 145 -6.11 14.16 20.56
C PHE A 145 -7.24 13.40 21.32
N PHE A 146 -8.18 12.78 20.58
CA PHE A 146 -9.34 12.07 21.14
C PHE A 146 -9.29 10.56 20.91
N ASP A 147 -8.14 10.00 20.59
CA ASP A 147 -7.98 8.57 20.22
C ASP A 147 -7.94 7.62 21.44
N THR A 148 -8.41 8.10 22.63
CA THR A 148 -8.43 7.33 23.87
C THR A 148 -9.52 6.26 23.95
N GLY A 149 -10.41 6.18 22.94
CA GLY A 149 -11.58 5.26 22.94
C GLY A 149 -11.44 3.98 22.12
N PHE A 150 -10.42 3.84 21.27
CA PHE A 150 -10.18 2.64 20.46
C PHE A 150 -8.96 1.83 20.96
N ALA A 151 -8.88 1.65 22.29
CA ALA A 151 -8.01 0.65 22.87
C ALA A 151 -8.65 -0.71 22.61
N SER A 152 -8.07 -1.49 21.70
CA SER A 152 -8.08 -2.96 21.64
C SER A 152 -8.32 -3.59 20.27
N ILE A 153 -7.78 -3.01 19.21
CA ILE A 153 -7.26 -3.86 18.14
C ILE A 153 -5.77 -3.53 18.06
N ASP A 154 -5.01 -4.04 19.02
CA ASP A 154 -3.56 -4.06 18.89
C ASP A 154 -3.25 -4.81 17.60
N PRO A 155 -2.44 -4.23 16.69
CA PRO A 155 -1.80 -5.08 15.71
C PRO A 155 -1.09 -6.19 16.50
N PRO A 156 -1.08 -7.43 16.01
CA PRO A 156 -0.45 -8.53 16.74
C PRO A 156 0.88 -8.02 17.27
N LYS A 157 1.21 -8.32 18.54
CA LYS A 157 2.38 -7.81 19.29
C LYS A 157 3.64 -7.95 18.44
N PHE A 158 3.86 -6.98 17.58
CA PHE A 158 5.06 -6.92 16.76
C PHE A 158 6.19 -6.41 17.64
N ARG A 159 7.25 -7.21 17.76
CA ARG A 159 8.50 -6.72 18.32
C ARG A 159 8.87 -5.46 17.55
N ALA A 160 8.87 -4.32 18.22
CA ALA A 160 9.24 -3.01 17.66
C ALA A 160 10.57 -3.08 16.87
N SER A 161 11.49 -3.98 17.28
CA SER A 161 12.72 -4.31 16.60
C SER A 161 12.56 -4.80 15.15
N LYS A 162 11.52 -5.57 14.83
CA LYS A 162 11.30 -6.08 13.46
C LYS A 162 10.80 -4.97 12.53
N VAL A 163 9.90 -4.11 13.03
CA VAL A 163 9.37 -2.96 12.29
C VAL A 163 10.48 -1.95 12.00
N GLU A 164 11.31 -1.66 13.00
CA GLU A 164 12.46 -0.77 12.87
C GLU A 164 13.51 -1.31 11.88
N LYS A 165 13.77 -2.61 11.90
CA LYS A 165 14.67 -3.28 10.94
C LYS A 165 14.16 -3.16 9.51
N ILE A 166 12.85 -3.44 9.27
CA ILE A 166 12.22 -3.30 7.96
C ILE A 166 12.29 -1.85 7.47
N PHE A 167 12.02 -0.88 8.35
CA PHE A 167 12.12 0.54 8.02
C PHE A 167 13.53 0.97 7.64
N LYS A 168 14.56 0.54 8.40
CA LYS A 168 15.97 0.80 8.09
C LYS A 168 16.40 0.17 6.76
N GLU A 169 15.98 -1.06 6.49
CA GLU A 169 16.28 -1.71 5.21
C GLU A 169 15.62 -1.00 4.01
N GLN A 170 14.37 -0.58 4.15
CA GLN A 170 13.66 0.18 3.11
C GLN A 170 14.34 1.53 2.85
N LYS A 171 14.71 2.26 3.91
CA LYS A 171 15.46 3.52 3.80
C LYS A 171 16.78 3.31 3.05
N LYS A 172 17.57 2.30 3.43
CA LYS A 172 18.86 1.96 2.79
C LYS A 172 18.71 1.58 1.31
N LYS A 173 17.62 0.87 0.94
CA LYS A 173 17.31 0.55 -0.46
C LYS A 173 16.98 1.80 -1.28
N ILE A 174 16.23 2.73 -0.71
CA ILE A 174 15.87 4.00 -1.37
C ILE A 174 17.12 4.86 -1.58
N GLU A 175 17.97 5.01 -0.56
CA GLU A 175 19.23 5.76 -0.65
C GLU A 175 20.17 5.17 -1.72
N LYS A 176 20.33 3.85 -1.77
CA LYS A 176 21.13 3.19 -2.83
C LYS A 176 20.60 3.50 -4.23
N LYS A 177 19.29 3.42 -4.45
CA LYS A 177 18.69 3.73 -5.76
C LYS A 177 18.86 5.20 -6.13
N LEU A 178 18.73 6.11 -5.17
CA LEU A 178 18.93 7.55 -5.38
C LEU A 178 20.38 7.85 -5.76
N ASN A 179 21.35 7.27 -5.05
CA ASN A 179 22.77 7.44 -5.34
C ASN A 179 23.16 6.85 -6.70
N GLN A 180 22.60 5.71 -7.10
CA GLN A 180 22.81 5.14 -8.43
C GLN A 180 22.24 6.04 -9.53
N ALA A 181 21.04 6.58 -9.33
CA ALA A 181 20.40 7.51 -10.26
C ALA A 181 21.23 8.79 -10.43
N ASN A 182 21.73 9.33 -9.32
CA ASN A 182 22.60 10.52 -9.32
C ASN A 182 23.93 10.26 -10.03
N LYS A 183 24.58 9.09 -9.81
CA LYS A 183 25.79 8.68 -10.54
C LYS A 183 25.56 8.57 -12.04
N LYS A 184 24.44 7.95 -12.46
CA LYS A 184 24.08 7.87 -13.88
C LYS A 184 23.82 9.25 -14.50
N LYS A 185 23.14 10.15 -13.78
CA LYS A 185 22.92 11.53 -14.22
C LYS A 185 24.23 12.30 -14.38
N LYS A 186 25.15 12.16 -13.42
CA LYS A 186 26.45 12.83 -13.46
C LYS A 186 27.31 12.30 -14.63
N LYS A 187 27.33 10.98 -14.87
CA LYS A 187 28.04 10.37 -16.00
C LYS A 187 27.46 10.81 -17.36
N ARG A 188 26.12 10.93 -17.46
CA ARG A 188 25.45 11.40 -18.67
C ARG A 188 25.76 12.88 -18.96
N ASN A 189 25.76 13.74 -17.93
CA ASN A 189 26.12 15.15 -18.08
C ASN A 189 27.60 15.33 -18.45
N PHE A 190 28.49 14.50 -17.93
CA PHE A 190 29.91 14.50 -18.29
C PHE A 190 30.15 14.13 -19.77
N LEU A 191 29.41 13.14 -20.28
CA LEU A 191 29.48 12.72 -21.68
C LEU A 191 28.90 13.78 -22.66
N ILE A 192 27.95 14.59 -22.21
CA ILE A 192 27.36 15.67 -23.03
C ILE A 192 28.26 16.90 -23.08
N LEU A 193 29.02 17.17 -22.00
CA LEU A 193 29.89 18.36 -21.89
C LEU A 193 31.34 18.09 -22.33
N GLY A 194 31.75 16.83 -22.50
CA GLY A 194 33.12 16.43 -22.90
C GLY A 194 33.28 16.06 -24.36
N GLY A 195 32.31 16.38 -25.20
CA GLY A 195 32.29 16.13 -26.66
C GLY A 195 32.38 17.39 -27.51
N LEU A 196 33.06 18.46 -27.02
CA LEU A 196 33.47 19.64 -27.79
C LEU A 196 34.96 19.74 -27.79
#